data_c6f927ea9d9bac04159c9e0dba6afc02
#
_entry.id   c6f927ea9d9bac04159c9e0dba6afc02
#
_cell.length_a   1.000
_cell.length_b   1.000
_cell.length_c   1.000
_cell.angle_alpha   90.00
_cell.angle_beta   90.00
_cell.angle_gamma   90.00
#
_symmetry.space_group_name_H-M   'P 1'
#
loop_
_entity.id
_entity.type
_entity.pdbx_description
1 polymer ?
#
loop_
_entity_poly.entity_id
_entity_poly.type
_entity_poly.pdbx_seq_one_letter_code
_entity_poly.pdbx_strand_id
1 'polypeptide(L)'
;MAVTNNQDIAGFIWNIANKLRGPYRPPQYRHVMLPLTILRRLDLVLEPTKDKVLAEQEKLQAKGMTGPALEAALSRVANGGNRKQALYNTSQFTFHKLLGDAPNIANNLISYINGFSPRVRDIFEKFEFEKEIEKLEDSNRLYLIVKEFCSSEIDLSPSKLSNLRMGYLFEELVRKFNEQANEEAGDHFTPREVIRLMVELMFVYEDEVFKAGKYSSIYDPTAGTGGMLSVAEEYIKRKNPDANIELFGQEYNPESYAICCSDLLIKDEEISNLVYGDTIGIKDAKSRSYNFVPQDGHPDKQFHFMLSNPPFGVEWKPEKSYVDDEADQGFSGRFGAGVPRINDGSLLFLQHMISKFHQSPKNGGDGSRIAIVFNGSPLFTGDAGSGESNIRRWIIENDWLDAVIALPDQMFYNTGIFTYIWLVTNKKPKQRQGYVQLIDGTRHFRKMKKSMGNKRNELTDEQINELVRLFGEFRQNAKCSVQNSGSEETRICSKIFRNIDFGYLKMTVERPLRLNFQASPERIERLKDETALNG
;
A
#
# COMPACT_ATOMS: atom_id res chain seq x y z
N MET A 1 26.52 25.53 8.81
CA MET A 1 26.80 24.32 8.00
C MET A 1 25.48 23.71 7.63
N ALA A 2 25.20 23.48 6.33
CA ALA A 2 23.94 22.84 5.93
C ALA A 2 23.87 21.43 6.54
N VAL A 3 22.72 21.08 7.07
CA VAL A 3 22.44 19.79 7.69
C VAL A 3 22.47 18.69 6.62
N THR A 4 23.33 17.70 6.77
CA THR A 4 23.59 16.68 5.73
C THR A 4 23.07 15.28 6.10
N ASN A 5 22.61 15.07 7.35
CA ASN A 5 22.06 13.80 7.81
C ASN A 5 20.54 13.80 7.65
N ASN A 6 19.94 12.70 7.17
CA ASN A 6 18.48 12.59 6.96
C ASN A 6 17.67 12.86 8.23
N GLN A 7 18.14 12.41 9.39
CA GLN A 7 17.48 12.65 10.68
C GLN A 7 17.47 14.14 11.05
N ASP A 8 18.52 14.85 10.73
CA ASP A 8 18.64 16.28 11.02
C ASP A 8 17.77 17.10 10.07
N ILE A 9 17.68 16.72 8.78
CA ILE A 9 16.81 17.37 7.79
C ILE A 9 15.34 17.12 8.16
N ALA A 10 14.98 15.88 8.51
CA ALA A 10 13.62 15.56 8.98
C ALA A 10 13.28 16.32 10.27
N GLY A 11 14.24 16.48 11.18
CA GLY A 11 14.10 17.29 12.39
C GLY A 11 13.89 18.77 12.09
N PHE A 12 14.57 19.32 11.10
CA PHE A 12 14.40 20.70 10.68
C PHE A 12 13.03 20.94 10.03
N ILE A 13 12.62 20.09 9.08
CA ILE A 13 11.28 20.14 8.47
C ILE A 13 10.20 20.06 9.56
N TRP A 14 10.44 19.24 10.58
CA TRP A 14 9.58 19.18 11.76
C TRP A 14 9.51 20.49 12.54
N ASN A 15 10.62 21.19 12.68
CA ASN A 15 10.67 22.51 13.33
C ASN A 15 9.87 23.55 12.53
N ILE A 16 9.91 23.48 11.20
CA ILE A 16 9.04 24.32 10.34
C ILE A 16 7.57 23.98 10.62
N ALA A 17 7.20 22.70 10.70
CA ALA A 17 5.84 22.27 10.99
C ALA A 17 5.29 22.85 12.32
N ASN A 18 6.13 23.07 13.33
CA ASN A 18 5.73 23.70 14.57
C ASN A 18 5.26 25.15 14.40
N LYS A 19 5.65 25.84 13.31
CA LYS A 19 5.18 27.19 12.98
C LYS A 19 3.74 27.21 12.47
N LEU A 20 3.17 26.04 12.14
CA LEU A 20 1.77 25.85 11.78
C LEU A 20 0.83 25.83 12.98
N ARG A 21 1.37 25.76 14.20
CA ARG A 21 0.57 25.74 15.43
C ARG A 21 -0.33 26.96 15.52
N GLY A 22 -1.58 26.72 15.85
CA GLY A 22 -2.67 27.68 15.90
C GLY A 22 -3.69 27.38 14.82
N PRO A 23 -3.43 27.72 13.53
CA PRO A 23 -4.32 27.38 12.41
C PRO A 23 -4.46 25.88 12.16
N TYR A 24 -3.44 25.10 12.54
CA TYR A 24 -3.38 23.67 12.31
C TYR A 24 -3.17 22.89 13.60
N ARG A 25 -3.80 21.72 13.70
CA ARG A 25 -3.49 20.70 14.70
C ARG A 25 -2.32 19.82 14.20
N PRO A 26 -1.51 19.20 15.08
CA PRO A 26 -0.39 18.39 14.67
C PRO A 26 -0.68 17.32 13.58
N PRO A 27 -1.82 16.60 13.61
CA PRO A 27 -2.17 15.66 12.53
C PRO A 27 -2.32 16.29 11.14
N GLN A 28 -2.70 17.56 11.08
CA GLN A 28 -2.92 18.30 9.82
C GLN A 28 -1.63 18.85 9.21
N TYR A 29 -0.50 18.83 9.93
CA TYR A 29 0.77 19.37 9.43
C TYR A 29 1.22 18.68 8.14
N ARG A 30 0.88 17.40 7.96
CA ARG A 30 1.20 16.63 6.75
C ARG A 30 0.64 17.26 5.47
N HIS A 31 -0.57 17.83 5.53
CA HIS A 31 -1.24 18.45 4.37
C HIS A 31 -0.50 19.69 3.84
N VAL A 32 0.35 20.29 4.65
CA VAL A 32 1.19 21.45 4.28
C VAL A 32 2.62 21.00 4.00
N MET A 33 3.19 20.21 4.91
CA MET A 33 4.64 19.92 4.90
C MET A 33 5.03 18.96 3.80
N LEU A 34 4.23 17.92 3.52
CA LEU A 34 4.55 16.97 2.46
C LEU A 34 4.52 17.63 1.08
N PRO A 35 3.45 18.33 0.66
CA PRO A 35 3.42 19.03 -0.62
C PRO A 35 4.55 20.06 -0.78
N LEU A 36 4.86 20.85 0.25
CA LEU A 36 5.94 21.84 0.19
C LEU A 36 7.32 21.20 0.08
N THR A 37 7.55 20.07 0.76
CA THR A 37 8.80 19.32 0.65
C THR A 37 9.01 18.82 -0.79
N ILE A 38 7.95 18.29 -1.41
CA ILE A 38 7.97 17.84 -2.81
C ILE A 38 8.21 19.02 -3.74
N LEU A 39 7.43 20.09 -3.60
CA LEU A 39 7.58 21.30 -4.41
C LEU A 39 9.00 21.85 -4.37
N ARG A 40 9.58 21.96 -3.17
CA ARG A 40 10.95 22.46 -3.03
C ARG A 40 11.96 21.51 -3.66
N ARG A 41 11.79 20.19 -3.52
CA ARG A 41 12.65 19.23 -4.22
C ARG A 41 12.54 19.38 -5.73
N LEU A 42 11.33 19.46 -6.28
CA LEU A 42 11.10 19.62 -7.72
C LEU A 42 11.65 20.96 -8.25
N ASP A 43 11.50 22.05 -7.50
CA ASP A 43 12.08 23.35 -7.83
C ASP A 43 13.61 23.24 -8.07
N LEU A 44 14.31 22.64 -7.11
CA LEU A 44 15.76 22.44 -7.18
C LEU A 44 16.22 21.43 -8.26
N VAL A 45 15.37 20.43 -8.54
CA VAL A 45 15.64 19.45 -9.60
C VAL A 45 15.49 20.09 -10.99
N LEU A 46 14.53 20.98 -11.18
CA LEU A 46 14.25 21.64 -12.46
C LEU A 46 15.10 22.90 -12.71
N GLU A 47 15.72 23.46 -11.69
CA GLU A 47 16.51 24.70 -11.78
C GLU A 47 17.49 24.70 -12.98
N PRO A 48 18.27 23.63 -13.27
CA PRO A 48 19.23 23.62 -14.38
C PRO A 48 18.62 23.67 -15.78
N THR A 49 17.33 23.31 -15.91
CA THR A 49 16.64 23.21 -17.21
C THR A 49 15.53 24.24 -17.38
N LYS A 50 15.21 24.99 -16.34
CA LYS A 50 14.08 25.92 -16.26
C LYS A 50 14.05 26.92 -17.44
N ASP A 51 15.13 27.65 -17.65
CA ASP A 51 15.21 28.68 -18.68
C ASP A 51 15.11 28.10 -20.10
N LYS A 52 15.66 26.90 -20.30
CA LYS A 52 15.56 26.18 -21.57
C LYS A 52 14.13 25.78 -21.87
N VAL A 53 13.38 25.32 -20.85
CA VAL A 53 11.95 24.94 -20.99
C VAL A 53 11.12 26.15 -21.32
N LEU A 54 11.33 27.29 -20.66
CA LEU A 54 10.61 28.54 -20.94
C LEU A 54 10.87 29.04 -22.36
N ALA A 55 12.11 29.09 -22.79
CA ALA A 55 12.49 29.51 -24.14
C ALA A 55 11.90 28.58 -25.23
N GLU A 56 11.92 27.27 -25.03
CA GLU A 56 11.34 26.33 -25.98
C GLU A 56 9.80 26.42 -26.00
N GLN A 57 9.17 26.67 -24.85
CA GLN A 57 7.72 26.90 -24.78
C GLN A 57 7.32 28.09 -25.65
N GLU A 58 7.96 29.26 -25.48
CA GLU A 58 7.67 30.45 -26.28
C GLU A 58 7.85 30.19 -27.78
N LYS A 59 8.95 29.55 -28.15
CA LYS A 59 9.28 29.20 -29.53
C LYS A 59 8.25 28.26 -30.18
N LEU A 60 7.77 27.24 -29.44
CA LEU A 60 6.83 26.26 -29.95
C LEU A 60 5.41 26.81 -30.00
N GLN A 61 5.01 27.62 -29.01
CA GLN A 61 3.72 28.31 -28.98
C GLN A 61 3.62 29.34 -30.12
N ALA A 62 4.71 30.06 -30.41
CA ALA A 62 4.76 30.98 -31.57
C ALA A 62 4.58 30.24 -32.92
N LYS A 63 4.86 28.93 -32.96
CA LYS A 63 4.59 28.05 -34.14
C LYS A 63 3.21 27.40 -34.10
N GLY A 64 2.35 27.77 -33.13
CA GLY A 64 1.00 27.21 -32.97
C GLY A 64 0.97 25.81 -32.37
N MET A 65 2.07 25.33 -31.76
CA MET A 65 2.09 24.01 -31.10
C MET A 65 1.38 24.09 -29.75
N THR A 66 0.45 23.17 -29.50
CA THR A 66 -0.33 23.08 -28.26
C THR A 66 -0.58 21.60 -27.87
N GLY A 67 -1.15 21.38 -26.68
CA GLY A 67 -1.58 20.06 -26.24
C GLY A 67 -0.45 19.03 -26.08
N PRO A 68 -0.73 17.72 -26.31
CA PRO A 68 0.22 16.64 -26.06
C PRO A 68 1.55 16.74 -26.81
N ALA A 69 1.55 17.37 -28.02
CA ALA A 69 2.76 17.57 -28.78
C ALA A 69 3.71 18.57 -28.11
N LEU A 70 3.17 19.66 -27.57
CA LEU A 70 3.93 20.63 -26.78
C LEU A 70 4.47 19.99 -25.50
N GLU A 71 3.64 19.24 -24.78
CA GLU A 71 4.04 18.54 -23.56
C GLU A 71 5.20 17.56 -23.79
N ALA A 72 5.12 16.76 -24.86
CA ALA A 72 6.19 15.85 -25.23
C ALA A 72 7.50 16.56 -25.58
N ALA A 73 7.41 17.72 -26.26
CA ALA A 73 8.58 18.53 -26.59
C ALA A 73 9.22 19.14 -25.35
N LEU A 74 8.42 19.73 -24.45
CA LEU A 74 8.91 20.33 -23.20
C LEU A 74 9.53 19.27 -22.27
N SER A 75 8.93 18.09 -22.20
CA SER A 75 9.48 16.96 -21.43
C SER A 75 10.88 16.56 -21.91
N ARG A 76 11.10 16.50 -23.22
CA ARG A 76 12.44 16.20 -23.79
C ARG A 76 13.49 17.24 -23.41
N VAL A 77 13.12 18.52 -23.42
CA VAL A 77 14.01 19.61 -23.04
C VAL A 77 14.33 19.56 -21.55
N ALA A 78 13.34 19.33 -20.71
CA ALA A 78 13.49 19.27 -19.25
C ALA A 78 14.32 18.07 -18.81
N ASN A 79 14.19 16.93 -19.49
CA ASN A 79 14.80 15.67 -19.05
C ASN A 79 16.29 15.56 -19.32
N GLY A 80 16.88 16.45 -20.13
CA GLY A 80 18.30 16.38 -20.46
C GLY A 80 18.77 15.01 -21.00
N GLY A 81 17.82 14.17 -21.44
CA GLY A 81 18.04 12.81 -21.96
C GLY A 81 18.05 11.68 -20.94
N ASN A 82 17.95 11.93 -19.63
CA ASN A 82 18.24 10.92 -18.58
C ASN A 82 17.12 10.66 -17.57
N ARG A 83 15.94 11.25 -17.70
CA ARG A 83 14.83 11.00 -16.75
C ARG A 83 13.77 10.06 -17.31
N LYS A 84 13.30 9.13 -16.50
CA LYS A 84 12.19 8.24 -16.86
C LYS A 84 10.86 8.98 -16.98
N GLN A 85 10.71 10.14 -16.34
CA GLN A 85 9.45 10.86 -16.22
C GLN A 85 9.42 12.17 -16.98
N ALA A 86 8.21 12.52 -17.48
CA ALA A 86 7.91 13.83 -18.02
C ALA A 86 7.74 14.86 -16.90
N LEU A 87 8.84 15.45 -16.44
CA LEU A 87 8.87 16.48 -15.40
C LEU A 87 9.39 17.80 -15.98
N TYR A 88 8.54 18.82 -16.05
CA TYR A 88 8.88 20.19 -16.45
C TYR A 88 8.00 21.17 -15.69
N ASN A 89 8.38 22.46 -15.74
CA ASN A 89 7.53 23.55 -15.24
C ASN A 89 7.67 24.77 -16.15
N THR A 90 6.53 25.32 -16.58
CA THR A 90 6.41 26.45 -17.51
C THR A 90 6.13 27.78 -16.83
N SER A 91 6.02 27.84 -15.50
CA SER A 91 5.85 29.09 -14.75
C SER A 91 7.16 29.90 -14.71
N GLN A 92 7.04 31.22 -14.66
CA GLN A 92 8.18 32.12 -14.44
C GLN A 92 8.71 32.09 -12.99
N PHE A 93 7.92 31.53 -12.06
CA PHE A 93 8.26 31.50 -10.64
C PHE A 93 9.23 30.38 -10.28
N THR A 94 9.98 30.61 -9.22
CA THR A 94 10.74 29.65 -8.42
C THR A 94 10.48 29.97 -6.96
N PHE A 95 10.85 29.09 -6.03
CA PHE A 95 10.68 29.38 -4.58
C PHE A 95 11.31 30.72 -4.16
N HIS A 96 12.49 31.05 -4.68
CA HIS A 96 13.13 32.33 -4.40
C HIS A 96 12.37 33.52 -5.00
N LYS A 97 11.85 33.39 -6.23
CA LYS A 97 11.07 34.46 -6.88
C LYS A 97 9.74 34.71 -6.18
N LEU A 98 9.12 33.67 -5.59
CA LEU A 98 7.88 33.82 -4.81
C LEU A 98 8.07 34.79 -3.62
N LEU A 99 9.23 34.77 -2.98
CA LEU A 99 9.53 35.67 -1.85
C LEU A 99 9.70 37.13 -2.24
N GLY A 100 9.93 37.42 -3.53
CA GLY A 100 10.07 38.78 -4.05
C GLY A 100 8.75 39.54 -4.18
N ASP A 101 7.60 38.86 -4.11
CA ASP A 101 6.25 39.45 -4.22
C ASP A 101 5.34 38.90 -3.11
N ALA A 102 5.66 39.31 -1.89
CA ALA A 102 4.96 38.83 -0.69
C ALA A 102 3.44 39.07 -0.71
N PRO A 103 2.91 40.22 -1.20
CA PRO A 103 1.46 40.44 -1.24
C PRO A 103 0.68 39.49 -2.16
N ASN A 104 1.34 38.91 -3.17
CA ASN A 104 0.71 38.03 -4.15
C ASN A 104 1.21 36.58 -4.04
N ILE A 105 1.87 36.23 -2.94
CA ILE A 105 2.56 34.94 -2.81
C ILE A 105 1.63 33.72 -3.01
N ALA A 106 0.38 33.79 -2.56
CA ALA A 106 -0.61 32.71 -2.73
C ALA A 106 -0.92 32.49 -4.23
N ASN A 107 -1.30 33.56 -4.95
CA ASN A 107 -1.60 33.48 -6.38
C ASN A 107 -0.36 33.05 -7.19
N ASN A 108 0.82 33.54 -6.83
CA ASN A 108 2.07 33.20 -7.49
C ASN A 108 2.45 31.73 -7.25
N LEU A 109 2.22 31.19 -6.05
CA LEU A 109 2.46 29.78 -5.73
C LEU A 109 1.47 28.86 -6.48
N ILE A 110 0.19 29.21 -6.55
CA ILE A 110 -0.80 28.50 -7.35
C ILE A 110 -0.41 28.51 -8.83
N SER A 111 0.00 29.68 -9.37
CA SER A 111 0.51 29.80 -10.74
C SER A 111 1.76 28.95 -10.97
N TYR A 112 2.64 28.86 -9.98
CA TYR A 112 3.82 28.00 -10.03
C TYR A 112 3.45 26.50 -10.10
N ILE A 113 2.50 26.05 -9.29
CA ILE A 113 1.99 24.67 -9.30
C ILE A 113 1.33 24.35 -10.65
N ASN A 114 0.51 25.28 -11.17
CA ASN A 114 -0.17 25.13 -12.46
C ASN A 114 0.80 25.07 -13.66
N GLY A 115 2.02 25.55 -13.49
CA GLY A 115 3.08 25.45 -14.50
C GLY A 115 3.71 24.06 -14.64
N PHE A 116 3.48 23.14 -13.71
CA PHE A 116 4.01 21.77 -13.81
C PHE A 116 3.32 20.94 -14.90
N SER A 117 3.99 19.89 -15.35
CA SER A 117 3.40 18.88 -16.23
C SER A 117 2.12 18.30 -15.61
N PRO A 118 1.13 17.84 -16.45
CA PRO A 118 -0.20 17.46 -15.97
C PRO A 118 -0.21 16.44 -14.84
N ARG A 119 0.64 15.41 -14.92
CA ARG A 119 0.74 14.37 -13.87
C ARG A 119 1.26 14.91 -12.53
N VAL A 120 2.18 15.87 -12.57
CA VAL A 120 2.70 16.50 -11.34
C VAL A 120 1.65 17.43 -10.74
N ARG A 121 0.89 18.16 -11.57
CA ARG A 121 -0.25 18.98 -11.08
C ARG A 121 -1.30 18.13 -10.38
N ASP A 122 -1.64 16.95 -10.97
CA ASP A 122 -2.61 16.03 -10.38
C ASP A 122 -2.22 15.62 -8.95
N ILE A 123 -0.94 15.44 -8.65
CA ILE A 123 -0.46 15.16 -7.28
C ILE A 123 -0.91 16.26 -6.32
N PHE A 124 -0.72 17.54 -6.67
CA PHE A 124 -1.10 18.66 -5.82
C PHE A 124 -2.62 18.86 -5.73
N GLU A 125 -3.36 18.53 -6.78
CA GLU A 125 -4.83 18.48 -6.77
C GLU A 125 -5.33 17.40 -5.79
N LYS A 126 -4.71 16.21 -5.77
CA LYS A 126 -5.08 15.12 -4.84
C LYS A 126 -4.71 15.43 -3.38
N PHE A 127 -3.68 16.23 -3.15
CA PHE A 127 -3.41 16.80 -1.83
C PHE A 127 -4.40 17.89 -1.41
N GLU A 128 -5.26 18.35 -2.33
CA GLU A 128 -6.11 19.54 -2.14
C GLU A 128 -5.28 20.79 -1.70
N PHE A 129 -4.05 20.89 -2.20
CA PHE A 129 -3.05 21.81 -1.66
C PHE A 129 -3.41 23.29 -1.88
N GLU A 130 -4.22 23.61 -2.87
CA GLU A 130 -4.73 24.98 -3.09
C GLU A 130 -5.54 25.49 -1.88
N LYS A 131 -6.37 24.63 -1.28
CA LYS A 131 -7.11 24.97 -0.04
C LYS A 131 -6.16 25.26 1.14
N GLU A 132 -5.06 24.54 1.22
CA GLU A 132 -4.07 24.76 2.27
C GLU A 132 -3.26 26.05 2.02
N ILE A 133 -3.00 26.42 0.76
CA ILE A 133 -2.38 27.71 0.40
C ILE A 133 -3.27 28.87 0.85
N GLU A 134 -4.58 28.84 0.54
CA GLU A 134 -5.54 29.84 0.97
C GLU A 134 -5.58 29.97 2.51
N LYS A 135 -5.68 28.84 3.21
CA LYS A 135 -5.70 28.81 4.68
C LYS A 135 -4.41 29.34 5.33
N LEU A 136 -3.26 29.08 4.70
CA LEU A 136 -1.97 29.62 5.15
C LEU A 136 -1.88 31.14 4.93
N GLU A 137 -2.42 31.64 3.82
CA GLU A 137 -2.49 33.06 3.51
C GLU A 137 -3.39 33.78 4.52
N ASP A 138 -4.62 33.32 4.74
CA ASP A 138 -5.58 33.87 5.70
C ASP A 138 -5.01 33.94 7.14
N SER A 139 -4.15 33.00 7.49
CA SER A 139 -3.47 32.94 8.79
C SER A 139 -2.13 33.69 8.83
N ASN A 140 -1.73 34.38 7.76
CA ASN A 140 -0.43 35.05 7.61
C ASN A 140 0.76 34.13 7.85
N ARG A 141 0.68 32.86 7.43
CA ARG A 141 1.73 31.85 7.60
C ARG A 141 2.45 31.51 6.29
N LEU A 142 1.80 31.71 5.13
CA LEU A 142 2.30 31.24 3.84
C LEU A 142 3.72 31.77 3.54
N TYR A 143 3.92 33.08 3.61
CA TYR A 143 5.23 33.70 3.36
C TYR A 143 6.31 33.14 4.30
N LEU A 144 5.98 33.02 5.59
CA LEU A 144 6.90 32.52 6.61
C LEU A 144 7.35 31.07 6.29
N ILE A 145 6.39 30.19 5.95
CA ILE A 145 6.68 28.78 5.68
C ILE A 145 7.50 28.64 4.38
N VAL A 146 7.12 29.32 3.30
CA VAL A 146 7.89 29.31 2.03
C VAL A 146 9.32 29.82 2.26
N LYS A 147 9.49 30.89 3.06
CA LYS A 147 10.80 31.43 3.42
C LYS A 147 11.68 30.41 4.14
N GLU A 148 11.12 29.63 5.06
CA GLU A 148 11.85 28.57 5.75
C GLU A 148 12.36 27.49 4.78
N PHE A 149 11.55 27.10 3.79
CA PHE A 149 11.97 26.15 2.76
C PHE A 149 13.04 26.73 1.79
N CYS A 150 13.23 28.05 1.77
CA CYS A 150 14.32 28.71 1.06
C CYS A 150 15.58 28.93 1.92
N SER A 151 15.54 28.53 3.20
CA SER A 151 16.68 28.71 4.11
C SER A 151 17.88 27.90 3.63
N SER A 152 19.08 28.45 3.85
CA SER A 152 20.35 27.75 3.60
C SER A 152 20.61 26.55 4.53
N GLU A 153 19.78 26.38 5.55
CA GLU A 153 19.85 25.24 6.47
C GLU A 153 19.30 23.96 5.84
N ILE A 154 18.39 24.09 4.84
CA ILE A 154 17.87 22.94 4.08
C ILE A 154 18.36 23.03 2.63
N ASP A 155 19.11 22.04 2.22
CA ASP A 155 19.46 21.86 0.81
C ASP A 155 18.94 20.50 0.32
N LEU A 156 17.78 20.53 -0.34
CA LEU A 156 17.14 19.35 -0.96
C LEU A 156 17.61 19.15 -2.41
N SER A 157 18.69 19.80 -2.86
CA SER A 157 19.18 19.67 -4.24
C SER A 157 19.71 18.25 -4.53
N PRO A 158 19.65 17.79 -5.80
CA PRO A 158 20.22 16.49 -6.20
C PRO A 158 21.73 16.37 -5.93
N SER A 159 22.45 17.49 -5.94
CA SER A 159 23.89 17.54 -5.66
C SER A 159 24.24 17.26 -4.20
N LYS A 160 23.34 17.53 -3.27
CA LYS A 160 23.53 17.31 -1.82
C LYS A 160 22.79 16.08 -1.33
N LEU A 161 21.62 15.81 -1.89
CA LEU A 161 20.75 14.72 -1.49
C LEU A 161 20.32 13.92 -2.72
N SER A 162 20.90 12.72 -2.89
CA SER A 162 20.54 11.83 -4.00
C SER A 162 19.05 11.47 -3.97
N ASN A 163 18.47 11.02 -5.10
CA ASN A 163 17.06 10.62 -5.18
C ASN A 163 16.71 9.55 -4.14
N LEU A 164 17.58 8.54 -3.97
CA LEU A 164 17.38 7.49 -2.96
C LEU A 164 17.34 8.06 -1.53
N ARG A 165 18.27 8.93 -1.19
CA ARG A 165 18.29 9.57 0.15
C ARG A 165 17.11 10.51 0.36
N MET A 166 16.67 11.20 -0.69
CA MET A 166 15.47 12.02 -0.63
C MET A 166 14.21 11.17 -0.44
N GLY A 167 14.12 10.01 -1.08
CA GLY A 167 13.05 9.03 -0.85
C GLY A 167 13.00 8.57 0.61
N TYR A 168 14.14 8.20 1.21
CA TYR A 168 14.20 7.85 2.64
C TYR A 168 13.80 9.01 3.56
N LEU A 169 14.19 10.24 3.22
CA LEU A 169 13.77 11.42 3.97
C LEU A 169 12.25 11.60 3.89
N PHE A 170 11.69 11.49 2.69
CA PHE A 170 10.25 11.65 2.47
C PHE A 170 9.44 10.58 3.19
N GLU A 171 9.85 9.32 3.10
CA GLU A 171 9.25 8.20 3.84
C GLU A 171 9.29 8.43 5.37
N GLU A 172 10.42 8.92 5.89
CA GLU A 172 10.56 9.26 7.31
C GLU A 172 9.63 10.41 7.73
N LEU A 173 9.42 11.40 6.87
CA LEU A 173 8.46 12.48 7.11
C LEU A 173 7.02 11.95 7.11
N VAL A 174 6.65 11.14 6.11
CA VAL A 174 5.33 10.48 6.04
C VAL A 174 5.10 9.67 7.32
N ARG A 175 6.08 8.86 7.73
CA ARG A 175 6.00 8.08 8.96
C ARG A 175 5.79 8.96 10.20
N LYS A 176 6.60 10.01 10.38
CA LYS A 176 6.51 10.92 11.54
C LYS A 176 5.17 11.66 11.61
N PHE A 177 4.68 12.14 10.47
CA PHE A 177 3.37 12.81 10.43
C PHE A 177 2.22 11.84 10.70
N ASN A 178 2.30 10.61 10.20
CA ASN A 178 1.31 9.58 10.45
C ASN A 178 1.31 9.11 11.92
N GLU A 179 2.49 8.99 12.56
CA GLU A 179 2.60 8.68 13.99
C GLU A 179 1.93 9.72 14.89
N GLN A 180 1.93 10.99 14.48
CA GLN A 180 1.26 12.04 15.24
C GLN A 180 -0.24 12.14 14.99
N ALA A 181 -0.69 11.71 13.83
CA ALA A 181 -2.11 11.68 13.50
C ALA A 181 -2.90 10.64 14.32
N ASN A 182 -2.24 9.76 15.04
CA ASN A 182 -2.60 8.76 16.07
C ASN A 182 -4.00 8.08 16.02
N GLU A 183 -4.97 8.58 15.27
CA GLU A 183 -6.35 8.08 15.28
C GLU A 183 -6.95 7.84 13.89
N GLU A 184 -6.46 8.50 12.84
CA GLU A 184 -7.00 8.36 11.47
C GLU A 184 -5.98 7.83 10.44
N ALA A 185 -4.68 7.95 10.72
CA ALA A 185 -3.61 7.66 9.76
C ALA A 185 -3.16 6.19 9.73
N GLY A 186 -3.63 5.35 10.64
CA GLY A 186 -3.26 3.94 10.72
C GLY A 186 -3.82 3.09 9.56
N ASP A 187 -4.88 3.56 8.91
CA ASP A 187 -5.62 2.75 7.93
C ASP A 187 -4.84 2.53 6.60
N HIS A 188 -3.83 3.36 6.35
CA HIS A 188 -3.12 3.35 5.06
C HIS A 188 -1.62 3.05 5.16
N PHE A 189 -1.11 2.68 6.36
CA PHE A 189 0.32 2.46 6.56
C PHE A 189 0.63 1.06 7.10
N THR A 190 1.31 0.26 6.28
CA THR A 190 1.82 -1.06 6.69
C THR A 190 3.19 -0.91 7.35
N PRO A 191 3.44 -1.49 8.54
CA PRO A 191 4.73 -1.42 9.20
C PRO A 191 5.87 -1.96 8.32
N ARG A 192 6.98 -1.22 8.27
CA ARG A 192 8.10 -1.52 7.35
C ARG A 192 8.69 -2.91 7.56
N GLU A 193 8.78 -3.38 8.81
CA GLU A 193 9.25 -4.72 9.13
C GLU A 193 8.32 -5.83 8.62
N VAL A 194 6.99 -5.56 8.58
CA VAL A 194 6.02 -6.49 7.99
C VAL A 194 6.18 -6.53 6.46
N ILE A 195 6.32 -5.36 5.83
CA ILE A 195 6.57 -5.27 4.38
C ILE A 195 7.86 -6.02 4.03
N ARG A 196 8.92 -5.79 4.81
CA ARG A 196 10.21 -6.46 4.60
C ARG A 196 10.08 -7.99 4.70
N LEU A 197 9.37 -8.49 5.71
CA LEU A 197 9.09 -9.92 5.84
C LEU A 197 8.33 -10.45 4.62
N MET A 198 7.29 -9.75 4.16
CA MET A 198 6.52 -10.14 2.96
C MET A 198 7.41 -10.21 1.72
N VAL A 199 8.25 -9.19 1.51
CA VAL A 199 9.17 -9.12 0.39
C VAL A 199 10.21 -10.25 0.46
N GLU A 200 10.84 -10.47 1.61
CA GLU A 200 11.83 -11.53 1.77
C GLU A 200 11.22 -12.91 1.56
N LEU A 201 10.02 -13.18 2.09
CA LEU A 201 9.28 -14.43 1.85
C LEU A 201 8.93 -14.62 0.37
N MET A 202 8.52 -13.55 -0.31
CA MET A 202 8.16 -13.59 -1.74
C MET A 202 9.33 -14.06 -2.60
N PHE A 203 10.54 -13.61 -2.29
CA PHE A 203 11.71 -13.84 -3.13
C PHE A 203 12.60 -15.02 -2.71
N VAL A 204 12.19 -15.87 -1.73
CA VAL A 204 12.99 -17.03 -1.26
C VAL A 204 13.36 -17.98 -2.39
N TYR A 205 12.48 -18.19 -3.38
CA TYR A 205 12.68 -19.10 -4.50
C TYR A 205 12.76 -18.39 -5.87
N GLU A 206 13.12 -17.11 -5.88
CA GLU A 206 13.02 -16.25 -7.07
C GLU A 206 14.37 -15.69 -7.51
N ASP A 207 15.33 -16.58 -7.80
CA ASP A 207 16.68 -16.17 -8.22
C ASP A 207 16.70 -15.44 -9.57
N GLU A 208 15.72 -15.71 -10.44
CA GLU A 208 15.63 -15.10 -11.78
C GLU A 208 15.42 -13.58 -11.74
N VAL A 209 14.69 -13.06 -10.74
CA VAL A 209 14.42 -11.63 -10.61
C VAL A 209 15.70 -10.81 -10.40
N PHE A 210 16.74 -11.46 -9.87
CA PHE A 210 18.03 -10.80 -9.61
C PHE A 210 18.98 -10.86 -10.81
N LYS A 211 18.61 -11.48 -11.94
CA LYS A 211 19.46 -11.55 -13.13
C LYS A 211 19.34 -10.27 -13.95
N ALA A 212 20.48 -9.78 -14.44
CA ALA A 212 20.52 -8.63 -15.33
C ALA A 212 19.69 -8.89 -16.61
N GLY A 213 18.93 -7.89 -17.04
CA GLY A 213 18.12 -7.95 -18.27
C GLY A 213 16.81 -8.74 -18.16
N LYS A 214 16.56 -9.48 -17.07
CA LYS A 214 15.27 -10.11 -16.84
C LYS A 214 14.27 -9.05 -16.39
N TYR A 215 13.21 -8.87 -17.18
CA TYR A 215 12.08 -7.99 -16.82
C TYR A 215 11.23 -8.61 -15.72
N SER A 216 10.83 -7.82 -14.75
CA SER A 216 9.89 -8.22 -13.71
C SER A 216 8.95 -7.07 -13.36
N SER A 217 7.68 -7.37 -13.19
CA SER A 217 6.65 -6.43 -12.77
C SER A 217 6.21 -6.71 -11.33
N ILE A 218 6.04 -5.64 -10.55
CA ILE A 218 5.54 -5.69 -9.18
C ILE A 218 4.27 -4.86 -9.11
N TYR A 219 3.21 -5.41 -8.53
CA TYR A 219 1.90 -4.76 -8.44
C TYR A 219 1.34 -4.74 -7.01
N ASP A 220 0.79 -3.61 -6.63
CA ASP A 220 0.02 -3.44 -5.40
C ASP A 220 -1.36 -2.86 -5.73
N PRO A 221 -2.45 -3.65 -5.63
CA PRO A 221 -3.82 -3.20 -5.90
C PRO A 221 -4.41 -2.26 -4.84
N THR A 222 -3.71 -2.08 -3.72
CA THR A 222 -4.08 -1.21 -2.58
C THR A 222 -2.85 -0.43 -2.13
N ALA A 223 -2.25 0.30 -3.09
CA ALA A 223 -0.88 0.80 -2.99
C ALA A 223 -0.62 1.68 -1.75
N GLY A 224 -1.66 2.29 -1.18
CA GLY A 224 -1.52 3.19 -0.04
C GLY A 224 -0.52 4.30 -0.36
N THR A 225 0.46 4.46 0.51
CA THR A 225 1.55 5.43 0.30
C THR A 225 2.73 4.87 -0.52
N GLY A 226 2.61 3.68 -1.12
CA GLY A 226 3.62 3.07 -1.97
C GLY A 226 4.71 2.28 -1.24
N GLY A 227 4.58 2.09 0.08
CA GLY A 227 5.62 1.46 0.89
C GLY A 227 5.98 0.04 0.45
N MET A 228 5.02 -0.78 0.01
CA MET A 228 5.29 -2.14 -0.48
C MET A 228 6.08 -2.14 -1.78
N LEU A 229 5.71 -1.28 -2.72
CA LEU A 229 6.41 -1.12 -4.00
C LEU A 229 7.84 -0.67 -3.80
N SER A 230 8.04 0.37 -2.97
CA SER A 230 9.36 0.92 -2.67
C SER A 230 10.29 -0.08 -1.99
N VAL A 231 9.81 -0.82 -0.97
CA VAL A 231 10.64 -1.79 -0.24
C VAL A 231 10.97 -3.00 -1.11
N ALA A 232 10.04 -3.45 -1.97
CA ALA A 232 10.31 -4.55 -2.89
C ALA A 232 11.37 -4.17 -3.93
N GLU A 233 11.26 -2.98 -4.51
CA GLU A 233 12.26 -2.45 -5.43
C GLU A 233 13.64 -2.31 -4.77
N GLU A 234 13.69 -1.69 -3.59
CA GLU A 234 14.94 -1.53 -2.82
C GLU A 234 15.60 -2.88 -2.54
N TYR A 235 14.81 -3.88 -2.14
CA TYR A 235 15.32 -5.22 -1.87
C TYR A 235 15.98 -5.86 -3.09
N ILE A 236 15.34 -5.75 -4.26
CA ILE A 236 15.86 -6.32 -5.50
C ILE A 236 17.08 -5.53 -5.97
N LYS A 237 17.00 -4.20 -6.04
CA LYS A 237 18.12 -3.34 -6.50
C LYS A 237 19.33 -3.39 -5.58
N ARG A 238 19.17 -3.68 -4.29
CA ARG A 238 20.29 -3.91 -3.37
C ARG A 238 21.06 -5.19 -3.72
N LYS A 239 20.40 -6.22 -4.24
CA LYS A 239 21.04 -7.46 -4.70
C LYS A 239 21.60 -7.33 -6.12
N ASN A 240 20.87 -6.65 -6.99
CA ASN A 240 21.31 -6.32 -8.36
C ASN A 240 20.83 -4.91 -8.75
N PRO A 241 21.71 -3.91 -8.77
CA PRO A 241 21.37 -2.53 -9.17
C PRO A 241 20.83 -2.42 -10.61
N ASP A 242 21.20 -3.36 -11.49
CA ASP A 242 20.81 -3.38 -12.90
C ASP A 242 19.54 -4.22 -13.17
N ALA A 243 18.81 -4.63 -12.11
CA ALA A 243 17.57 -5.36 -12.26
C ALA A 243 16.51 -4.50 -12.99
N ASN A 244 15.87 -5.09 -14.00
CA ASN A 244 14.83 -4.44 -14.79
C ASN A 244 13.45 -4.65 -14.15
N ILE A 245 13.05 -3.71 -13.32
CA ILE A 245 11.81 -3.78 -12.53
C ILE A 245 10.89 -2.65 -12.97
N GLU A 246 9.61 -2.96 -13.11
CA GLU A 246 8.55 -1.98 -13.33
C GLU A 246 7.50 -2.10 -12.22
N LEU A 247 7.16 -0.96 -11.62
CA LEU A 247 6.21 -0.88 -10.51
C LEU A 247 4.83 -0.47 -11.02
N PHE A 248 3.79 -1.12 -10.49
CA PHE A 248 2.39 -0.85 -10.80
C PHE A 248 1.60 -0.74 -9.50
N GLY A 249 0.60 0.12 -9.50
CA GLY A 249 -0.25 0.24 -8.32
C GLY A 249 -1.61 0.85 -8.65
N GLN A 250 -2.55 0.61 -7.74
CA GLN A 250 -3.84 1.29 -7.75
C GLN A 250 -4.20 1.71 -6.33
N GLU A 251 -4.72 2.93 -6.18
CA GLU A 251 -5.08 3.47 -4.87
C GLU A 251 -6.37 4.27 -4.95
N TYR A 252 -7.27 3.99 -4.02
CA TYR A 252 -8.60 4.61 -3.91
C TYR A 252 -8.57 5.95 -3.19
N ASN A 253 -7.71 6.08 -2.16
CA ASN A 253 -7.61 7.29 -1.37
C ASN A 253 -6.74 8.35 -2.07
N PRO A 254 -7.26 9.57 -2.33
CA PRO A 254 -6.53 10.58 -3.11
C PRO A 254 -5.24 11.04 -2.44
N GLU A 255 -5.23 11.22 -1.12
CA GLU A 255 -4.02 11.65 -0.38
C GLU A 255 -2.95 10.56 -0.42
N SER A 256 -3.31 9.30 -0.17
CA SER A 256 -2.38 8.17 -0.25
C SER A 256 -1.82 8.00 -1.65
N TYR A 257 -2.65 8.12 -2.69
CA TYR A 257 -2.23 8.13 -4.08
C TYR A 257 -1.21 9.25 -4.36
N ALA A 258 -1.49 10.47 -3.90
CA ALA A 258 -0.57 11.61 -4.07
C ALA A 258 0.77 11.37 -3.38
N ILE A 259 0.77 10.79 -2.17
CA ILE A 259 1.99 10.43 -1.45
C ILE A 259 2.78 9.36 -2.21
N CYS A 260 2.10 8.31 -2.70
CA CYS A 260 2.72 7.24 -3.50
C CYS A 260 3.37 7.79 -4.77
N CYS A 261 2.63 8.59 -5.55
CA CYS A 261 3.16 9.26 -6.74
C CYS A 261 4.36 10.15 -6.40
N SER A 262 4.32 10.85 -5.27
CA SER A 262 5.40 11.73 -4.84
C SER A 262 6.66 10.97 -4.49
N ASP A 263 6.55 9.85 -3.78
CA ASP A 263 7.70 9.02 -3.41
C ASP A 263 8.40 8.47 -4.67
N LEU A 264 7.63 7.92 -5.62
CA LEU A 264 8.18 7.43 -6.88
C LEU A 264 8.78 8.56 -7.74
N LEU A 265 8.10 9.72 -7.81
CA LEU A 265 8.59 10.90 -8.53
C LEU A 265 9.95 11.40 -7.98
N ILE A 266 10.10 11.44 -6.66
CA ILE A 266 11.34 11.80 -5.97
C ILE A 266 12.48 10.82 -6.30
N LYS A 267 12.16 9.54 -6.40
CA LYS A 267 13.10 8.46 -6.73
C LYS A 267 13.43 8.37 -8.22
N ASP A 268 12.76 9.17 -9.06
CA ASP A 268 12.86 9.14 -10.53
C ASP A 268 12.31 7.82 -11.12
N GLU A 269 11.29 7.24 -10.46
CA GLU A 269 10.57 6.07 -10.94
C GLU A 269 9.30 6.46 -11.70
N GLU A 270 8.81 5.57 -12.58
CA GLU A 270 7.66 5.84 -13.46
C GLU A 270 6.35 5.88 -12.66
N ILE A 271 5.64 7.01 -12.70
CA ILE A 271 4.34 7.18 -12.03
C ILE A 271 3.13 6.93 -12.93
N SER A 272 3.33 6.70 -14.24
CA SER A 272 2.23 6.43 -15.18
C SER A 272 1.51 5.11 -14.90
N ASN A 273 2.18 4.21 -14.20
CA ASN A 273 1.65 2.91 -13.80
C ASN A 273 0.91 2.94 -12.46
N LEU A 274 0.81 4.11 -11.82
CA LEU A 274 -0.06 4.30 -10.66
C LEU A 274 -1.41 4.82 -11.12
N VAL A 275 -2.48 4.19 -10.68
CA VAL A 275 -3.85 4.53 -11.05
C VAL A 275 -4.61 4.99 -9.81
N TYR A 276 -5.24 6.18 -9.90
CA TYR A 276 -6.19 6.65 -8.92
C TYR A 276 -7.56 6.06 -9.23
N GLY A 277 -8.06 5.16 -8.38
CA GLY A 277 -9.32 4.51 -8.65
C GLY A 277 -9.66 3.31 -7.76
N ASP A 278 -10.79 2.70 -8.05
CA ASP A 278 -11.31 1.55 -7.32
C ASP A 278 -10.89 0.24 -7.98
N THR A 279 -10.08 -0.54 -7.29
CA THR A 279 -9.58 -1.83 -7.79
C THR A 279 -10.68 -2.88 -7.94
N ILE A 280 -11.64 -2.89 -7.02
CA ILE A 280 -12.75 -3.86 -7.04
C ILE A 280 -13.76 -3.48 -8.11
N GLY A 281 -14.13 -2.21 -8.17
CA GLY A 281 -15.01 -1.65 -9.17
C GLY A 281 -16.33 -1.13 -8.62
N ILE A 282 -16.72 0.06 -9.07
CA ILE A 282 -17.95 0.75 -8.68
C ILE A 282 -18.70 1.23 -9.93
N LYS A 283 -20.03 1.05 -9.98
CA LYS A 283 -20.85 1.49 -11.13
C LYS A 283 -21.13 2.99 -11.13
N ASP A 284 -21.30 3.59 -9.95
CA ASP A 284 -21.60 5.02 -9.82
C ASP A 284 -20.40 5.80 -9.28
N ALA A 285 -19.62 6.36 -10.19
CA ALA A 285 -18.48 7.20 -9.89
C ALA A 285 -18.73 8.70 -10.17
N LYS A 286 -19.98 9.14 -10.39
CA LYS A 286 -20.31 10.52 -10.80
C LYS A 286 -19.85 11.59 -9.82
N SER A 287 -19.75 11.26 -8.54
CA SER A 287 -19.27 12.17 -7.49
C SER A 287 -17.74 12.21 -7.35
N ARG A 288 -17.03 11.40 -8.13
CA ARG A 288 -15.56 11.31 -8.08
C ARG A 288 -14.89 12.31 -9.01
N SER A 289 -13.62 12.59 -8.80
CA SER A 289 -12.87 13.48 -9.69
C SER A 289 -12.75 12.87 -11.10
N TYR A 290 -12.54 13.73 -12.09
CA TYR A 290 -12.57 13.37 -13.52
C TYR A 290 -11.57 12.26 -13.94
N ASN A 291 -10.48 12.10 -13.18
CA ASN A 291 -9.46 11.09 -13.44
C ASN A 291 -9.54 9.85 -12.52
N PHE A 292 -10.64 9.71 -11.76
CA PHE A 292 -10.90 8.51 -10.99
C PHE A 292 -11.29 7.36 -11.91
N VAL A 293 -10.56 6.25 -11.81
CA VAL A 293 -10.86 5.02 -12.56
C VAL A 293 -11.81 4.15 -11.71
N PRO A 294 -13.06 3.93 -12.17
CA PRO A 294 -14.09 3.27 -11.36
C PRO A 294 -13.98 1.74 -11.34
N GLN A 295 -12.87 1.18 -11.79
CA GLN A 295 -12.65 -0.26 -11.94
C GLN A 295 -11.16 -0.58 -11.97
N ASP A 296 -10.80 -1.83 -12.22
CA ASP A 296 -9.43 -2.25 -12.47
C ASP A 296 -8.71 -1.31 -13.46
N GLY A 297 -7.67 -0.65 -12.99
CA GLY A 297 -6.86 0.29 -13.77
C GLY A 297 -5.83 -0.38 -14.69
N HIS A 298 -5.67 -1.70 -14.59
CA HIS A 298 -4.72 -2.48 -15.36
C HIS A 298 -5.37 -3.72 -16.00
N PRO A 299 -6.51 -3.60 -16.72
CA PRO A 299 -7.34 -4.75 -17.13
C PRO A 299 -6.58 -5.79 -17.94
N ASP A 300 -5.70 -5.35 -18.85
CA ASP A 300 -4.96 -6.23 -19.77
C ASP A 300 -3.57 -6.63 -19.27
N LYS A 301 -3.24 -6.30 -18.00
CA LYS A 301 -1.92 -6.60 -17.45
C LYS A 301 -1.93 -7.85 -16.56
N GLN A 302 -0.82 -8.57 -16.62
CA GLN A 302 -0.45 -9.65 -15.71
C GLN A 302 0.85 -9.29 -15.01
N PHE A 303 1.06 -9.76 -13.78
CA PHE A 303 2.18 -9.34 -12.95
C PHE A 303 2.94 -10.54 -12.39
N HIS A 304 4.28 -10.44 -12.34
CA HIS A 304 5.14 -11.49 -11.81
C HIS A 304 5.04 -11.58 -10.27
N PHE A 305 5.01 -10.43 -9.61
CA PHE A 305 4.97 -10.33 -8.16
C PHE A 305 3.88 -9.35 -7.73
N MET A 306 3.13 -9.72 -6.70
CA MET A 306 2.06 -8.88 -6.20
C MET A 306 2.08 -8.84 -4.67
N LEU A 307 2.00 -7.64 -4.12
CA LEU A 307 1.98 -7.37 -2.68
C LEU A 307 0.71 -6.60 -2.35
N SER A 308 0.05 -6.90 -1.23
CA SER A 308 -1.11 -6.13 -0.81
C SER A 308 -1.34 -6.22 0.70
N ASN A 309 -1.78 -5.11 1.27
CA ASN A 309 -2.42 -5.05 2.58
C ASN A 309 -3.81 -4.42 2.40
N PRO A 310 -4.82 -5.19 1.95
CA PRO A 310 -6.16 -4.67 1.71
C PRO A 310 -6.83 -4.25 3.02
N PRO A 311 -7.84 -3.38 3.00
CA PRO A 311 -8.60 -3.02 4.19
C PRO A 311 -9.29 -4.23 4.79
N PHE A 312 -9.20 -4.39 6.14
CA PHE A 312 -9.79 -5.51 6.88
C PHE A 312 -11.16 -5.13 7.44
N GLY A 313 -12.14 -6.03 7.27
CA GLY A 313 -13.47 -5.84 7.85
C GLY A 313 -14.20 -4.59 7.35
N VAL A 314 -13.86 -4.12 6.17
CA VAL A 314 -14.50 -2.96 5.53
C VAL A 314 -15.65 -3.45 4.66
N GLU A 315 -16.80 -2.78 4.82
CA GLU A 315 -18.00 -3.03 4.01
C GLU A 315 -17.75 -2.58 2.55
N TRP A 316 -18.07 -3.48 1.60
CA TRP A 316 -17.92 -3.25 0.16
C TRP A 316 -19.29 -3.14 -0.56
N LYS A 317 -20.29 -2.57 0.13
CA LYS A 317 -21.63 -2.38 -0.39
C LYS A 317 -21.72 -1.50 -1.63
N PRO A 318 -20.91 -0.42 -1.77
CA PRO A 318 -20.90 0.38 -2.99
C PRO A 318 -20.46 -0.42 -4.23
N GLU A 319 -19.54 -1.35 -4.09
CA GLU A 319 -18.96 -2.18 -5.13
C GLU A 319 -19.83 -3.37 -5.50
N LYS A 320 -20.80 -3.74 -4.63
CA LYS A 320 -21.58 -4.98 -4.72
C LYS A 320 -22.18 -5.24 -6.10
N SER A 321 -22.84 -4.26 -6.68
CA SER A 321 -23.47 -4.43 -8.00
C SER A 321 -22.48 -4.70 -9.12
N TYR A 322 -21.26 -4.16 -9.03
CA TYR A 322 -20.18 -4.40 -9.99
C TYR A 322 -19.60 -5.81 -9.79
N VAL A 323 -19.38 -6.20 -8.54
CA VAL A 323 -18.85 -7.53 -8.16
C VAL A 323 -19.83 -8.64 -8.56
N ASP A 324 -21.13 -8.45 -8.31
CA ASP A 324 -22.15 -9.43 -8.68
C ASP A 324 -22.17 -9.68 -10.20
N ASP A 325 -22.08 -8.61 -11.02
CA ASP A 325 -22.03 -8.74 -12.50
C ASP A 325 -20.81 -9.54 -12.98
N GLU A 326 -19.64 -9.35 -12.34
CA GLU A 326 -18.45 -10.14 -12.66
C GLU A 326 -18.54 -11.58 -12.12
N ALA A 327 -19.14 -11.78 -10.96
CA ALA A 327 -19.35 -13.12 -10.39
C ALA A 327 -20.30 -13.96 -11.25
N ASP A 328 -21.35 -13.35 -11.82
CA ASP A 328 -22.31 -14.00 -12.72
C ASP A 328 -21.65 -14.47 -14.03
N GLN A 329 -20.51 -13.89 -14.42
CA GLN A 329 -19.72 -14.35 -15.56
C GLN A 329 -18.88 -15.61 -15.23
N GLY A 330 -18.97 -16.13 -14.01
CA GLY A 330 -18.14 -17.24 -13.55
C GLY A 330 -16.65 -16.91 -13.65
N PHE A 331 -15.83 -17.87 -14.07
CA PHE A 331 -14.38 -17.67 -14.18
C PHE A 331 -13.93 -16.82 -15.39
N SER A 332 -14.88 -16.26 -16.17
CA SER A 332 -14.55 -15.20 -17.15
C SER A 332 -14.47 -13.84 -16.47
N GLY A 333 -15.12 -13.66 -15.31
CA GLY A 333 -14.94 -12.51 -14.43
C GLY A 333 -13.94 -12.82 -13.31
N ARG A 334 -13.60 -11.80 -12.53
CA ARG A 334 -12.60 -11.93 -11.44
C ARG A 334 -13.13 -12.70 -10.22
N PHE A 335 -14.44 -12.68 -9.97
CA PHE A 335 -15.06 -13.10 -8.71
C PHE A 335 -15.85 -14.41 -8.82
N GLY A 336 -15.62 -15.20 -9.85
CA GLY A 336 -16.35 -16.43 -10.14
C GLY A 336 -16.16 -17.57 -9.14
N ALA A 337 -15.11 -17.52 -8.29
CA ALA A 337 -14.92 -18.54 -7.26
C ALA A 337 -15.91 -18.39 -6.08
N GLY A 338 -16.43 -17.19 -5.86
CA GLY A 338 -17.41 -16.88 -4.82
C GLY A 338 -17.35 -15.43 -4.38
N VAL A 339 -18.43 -14.97 -3.79
CA VAL A 339 -18.55 -13.60 -3.27
C VAL A 339 -18.55 -13.65 -1.74
N PRO A 340 -17.61 -12.98 -1.06
CA PRO A 340 -17.57 -12.97 0.40
C PRO A 340 -18.72 -12.14 0.98
N ARG A 341 -18.96 -12.27 2.29
CA ARG A 341 -19.96 -11.46 2.98
C ARG A 341 -19.67 -9.96 2.82
N ILE A 342 -20.74 -9.16 2.83
CA ILE A 342 -20.67 -7.71 2.55
C ILE A 342 -19.76 -6.92 3.52
N ASN A 343 -19.60 -7.42 4.75
CA ASN A 343 -18.86 -6.73 5.82
C ASN A 343 -17.34 -6.93 5.75
N ASP A 344 -16.84 -7.71 4.78
CA ASP A 344 -15.39 -7.94 4.63
C ASP A 344 -15.06 -8.27 3.17
N GLY A 345 -14.55 -7.28 2.44
CA GLY A 345 -14.17 -7.39 1.03
C GLY A 345 -12.75 -7.90 0.78
N SER A 346 -11.98 -8.25 1.82
CA SER A 346 -10.55 -8.55 1.67
C SER A 346 -10.25 -9.70 0.68
N LEU A 347 -11.11 -10.74 0.62
CA LEU A 347 -10.97 -11.84 -0.34
C LEU A 347 -11.26 -11.45 -1.79
N LEU A 348 -11.94 -10.33 -2.06
CA LEU A 348 -12.10 -9.80 -3.43
C LEU A 348 -10.76 -9.34 -3.99
N PHE A 349 -9.92 -8.69 -3.16
CA PHE A 349 -8.58 -8.29 -3.56
C PHE A 349 -7.70 -9.50 -3.90
N LEU A 350 -7.80 -10.60 -3.15
CA LEU A 350 -7.07 -11.82 -3.47
C LEU A 350 -7.51 -12.43 -4.81
N GLN A 351 -8.83 -12.49 -5.07
CA GLN A 351 -9.36 -12.96 -6.34
C GLN A 351 -8.91 -12.06 -7.50
N HIS A 352 -8.95 -10.73 -7.29
CA HIS A 352 -8.41 -9.77 -8.26
C HIS A 352 -6.92 -10.03 -8.54
N MET A 353 -6.08 -10.21 -7.53
CA MET A 353 -4.65 -10.50 -7.73
C MET A 353 -4.44 -11.84 -8.47
N ILE A 354 -5.22 -12.87 -8.16
CA ILE A 354 -5.15 -14.17 -8.85
C ILE A 354 -5.55 -14.02 -10.33
N SER A 355 -6.52 -13.16 -10.67
CA SER A 355 -6.88 -12.89 -12.07
C SER A 355 -5.75 -12.25 -12.87
N LYS A 356 -4.74 -11.67 -12.18
CA LYS A 356 -3.55 -11.06 -12.77
C LYS A 356 -2.34 -12.01 -12.86
N PHE A 357 -2.52 -13.29 -12.63
CA PHE A 357 -1.44 -14.27 -12.78
C PHE A 357 -0.96 -14.39 -14.22
N HIS A 358 0.35 -14.42 -14.43
CA HIS A 358 0.94 -14.99 -15.62
C HIS A 358 0.59 -16.48 -15.72
N GLN A 359 0.56 -17.01 -16.93
CA GLN A 359 0.44 -18.46 -17.13
C GLN A 359 1.49 -19.20 -16.29
N SER A 360 1.08 -20.34 -15.71
CA SER A 360 1.98 -21.14 -14.89
C SER A 360 3.13 -21.73 -15.73
N PRO A 361 4.28 -22.08 -15.12
CA PRO A 361 5.37 -22.76 -15.82
C PRO A 361 4.96 -24.08 -16.48
N LYS A 362 3.94 -24.77 -15.92
CA LYS A 362 3.38 -25.99 -16.54
C LYS A 362 2.76 -25.72 -17.92
N ASN A 363 2.31 -24.48 -18.15
CA ASN A 363 1.70 -24.03 -19.40
C ASN A 363 2.66 -23.15 -20.23
N GLY A 364 3.96 -23.14 -19.90
CA GLY A 364 4.98 -22.38 -20.64
C GLY A 364 5.13 -20.91 -20.25
N GLY A 365 4.49 -20.45 -19.17
CA GLY A 365 4.63 -19.10 -18.67
C GLY A 365 5.65 -18.96 -17.52
N ASP A 366 5.87 -17.73 -17.05
CA ASP A 366 6.78 -17.44 -15.94
C ASP A 366 6.11 -17.66 -14.57
N GLY A 367 4.78 -17.71 -14.53
CA GLY A 367 3.98 -17.78 -13.30
C GLY A 367 4.08 -16.52 -12.45
N SER A 368 3.33 -16.51 -11.37
CA SER A 368 3.23 -15.34 -10.47
C SER A 368 3.28 -15.74 -9.01
N ARG A 369 3.61 -14.78 -8.15
CA ARG A 369 3.60 -14.95 -6.70
C ARG A 369 2.96 -13.74 -6.03
N ILE A 370 2.10 -14.03 -5.04
CA ILE A 370 1.40 -13.05 -4.21
C ILE A 370 1.87 -13.19 -2.76
N ALA A 371 2.06 -12.06 -2.09
CA ALA A 371 2.08 -11.97 -0.64
C ALA A 371 1.02 -10.95 -0.19
N ILE A 372 0.01 -11.41 0.55
CA ILE A 372 -1.11 -10.59 0.99
C ILE A 372 -1.33 -10.74 2.49
N VAL A 373 -1.62 -9.61 3.15
CA VAL A 373 -1.94 -9.61 4.59
C VAL A 373 -3.44 -9.73 4.78
N PHE A 374 -3.85 -10.57 5.76
CA PHE A 374 -5.23 -10.71 6.19
C PHE A 374 -5.35 -10.68 7.71
N ASN A 375 -6.56 -10.35 8.18
CA ASN A 375 -7.01 -10.70 9.53
C ASN A 375 -7.38 -12.21 9.58
N GLY A 376 -7.94 -12.67 10.71
CA GLY A 376 -8.35 -14.08 10.86
C GLY A 376 -9.60 -14.46 10.04
N SER A 377 -10.40 -13.49 9.60
CA SER A 377 -11.68 -13.73 8.93
C SER A 377 -11.58 -14.64 7.69
N PRO A 378 -10.65 -14.40 6.73
CA PRO A 378 -10.46 -15.26 5.57
C PRO A 378 -10.16 -16.73 5.89
N LEU A 379 -9.58 -17.02 7.06
CA LEU A 379 -9.29 -18.40 7.50
C LEU A 379 -10.52 -19.13 8.02
N PHE A 380 -11.40 -18.44 8.77
CA PHE A 380 -12.40 -19.10 9.62
C PHE A 380 -13.85 -18.80 9.23
N THR A 381 -14.09 -17.72 8.48
CA THR A 381 -15.45 -17.28 8.15
C THR A 381 -16.03 -18.10 6.98
N GLY A 382 -17.33 -18.30 7.04
CA GLY A 382 -18.11 -18.95 5.99
C GLY A 382 -18.27 -20.45 6.18
N ASP A 383 -19.51 -20.90 6.17
CA ASP A 383 -19.87 -22.32 6.15
C ASP A 383 -19.57 -22.97 4.81
N ALA A 384 -19.60 -24.31 4.76
CA ALA A 384 -19.47 -25.06 3.53
C ALA A 384 -20.49 -24.58 2.48
N GLY A 385 -20.00 -24.22 1.30
CA GLY A 385 -20.80 -23.67 0.20
C GLY A 385 -21.01 -22.15 0.24
N SER A 386 -20.55 -21.45 1.30
CA SER A 386 -20.52 -19.97 1.29
C SER A 386 -19.43 -19.42 0.37
N GLY A 387 -19.51 -18.13 0.04
CA GLY A 387 -18.54 -17.46 -0.82
C GLY A 387 -17.11 -17.62 -0.33
N GLU A 388 -16.85 -17.34 0.95
CA GLU A 388 -15.51 -17.46 1.54
C GLU A 388 -14.99 -18.90 1.52
N SER A 389 -15.87 -19.89 1.81
CA SER A 389 -15.51 -21.30 1.76
C SER A 389 -15.18 -21.75 0.33
N ASN A 390 -15.94 -21.30 -0.66
CA ASN A 390 -15.70 -21.60 -2.07
C ASN A 390 -14.40 -20.98 -2.59
N ILE A 391 -14.08 -19.75 -2.18
CA ILE A 391 -12.82 -19.09 -2.54
C ILE A 391 -11.62 -19.87 -1.97
N ARG A 392 -11.67 -20.27 -0.67
CA ARG A 392 -10.61 -21.11 -0.07
C ARG A 392 -10.46 -22.44 -0.80
N ARG A 393 -11.57 -23.12 -1.09
CA ARG A 393 -11.61 -24.35 -1.85
C ARG A 393 -10.94 -24.19 -3.20
N TRP A 394 -11.31 -23.15 -3.96
CA TRP A 394 -10.74 -22.87 -5.27
C TRP A 394 -9.22 -22.68 -5.25
N ILE A 395 -8.70 -21.93 -4.26
CA ILE A 395 -7.27 -21.67 -4.12
C ILE A 395 -6.51 -22.97 -3.76
N ILE A 396 -7.07 -23.80 -2.87
CA ILE A 396 -6.44 -25.03 -2.41
C ILE A 396 -6.51 -26.12 -3.48
N GLU A 397 -7.64 -26.30 -4.17
CA GLU A 397 -7.80 -27.30 -5.24
C GLU A 397 -6.91 -26.99 -6.46
N ASN A 398 -6.63 -25.73 -6.74
CA ASN A 398 -5.67 -25.31 -7.76
C ASN A 398 -4.21 -25.38 -7.30
N ASP A 399 -3.95 -25.80 -6.07
CA ASP A 399 -2.61 -25.87 -5.47
C ASP A 399 -1.87 -24.51 -5.46
N TRP A 400 -2.60 -23.42 -5.23
CA TRP A 400 -2.00 -22.08 -5.24
C TRP A 400 -1.57 -21.57 -3.85
N LEU A 401 -2.22 -22.01 -2.76
CA LEU A 401 -1.83 -21.63 -1.42
C LEU A 401 -0.51 -22.29 -1.03
N ASP A 402 0.57 -21.52 -0.92
CA ASP A 402 1.92 -22.00 -0.62
C ASP A 402 2.18 -22.02 0.89
N ALA A 403 1.88 -20.92 1.58
CA ALA A 403 2.03 -20.85 3.02
C ALA A 403 1.09 -19.81 3.66
N VAL A 404 0.83 -19.98 4.95
CA VAL A 404 0.21 -19.00 5.83
C VAL A 404 1.14 -18.77 7.02
N ILE A 405 1.54 -17.51 7.24
CA ILE A 405 2.41 -17.10 8.34
C ILE A 405 1.57 -16.25 9.32
N ALA A 406 1.37 -16.76 10.53
CA ALA A 406 0.71 -16.00 11.60
C ALA A 406 1.69 -14.99 12.20
N LEU A 407 1.30 -13.72 12.26
CA LEU A 407 2.06 -12.65 12.88
C LEU A 407 1.61 -12.41 14.33
N PRO A 408 2.45 -11.80 15.17
CA PRO A 408 2.04 -11.35 16.49
C PRO A 408 0.84 -10.40 16.44
N ASP A 409 0.09 -10.31 17.52
CA ASP A 409 -0.87 -9.24 17.73
C ASP A 409 -0.19 -7.87 17.85
N GLN A 410 -0.95 -6.80 17.78
CA GLN A 410 -0.46 -5.43 17.96
C GLN A 410 0.75 -5.06 17.07
N MET A 411 0.82 -5.65 15.87
CA MET A 411 1.84 -5.33 14.88
C MET A 411 1.48 -4.11 14.02
N PHE A 412 0.19 -3.80 13.86
CA PHE A 412 -0.31 -2.73 13.00
C PHE A 412 -0.78 -1.51 13.80
N TYR A 413 -0.77 -0.33 13.15
CA TYR A 413 -1.09 0.94 13.82
C TYR A 413 -2.57 1.09 14.13
N ASN A 414 -3.44 0.58 13.26
CA ASN A 414 -4.91 0.70 13.33
C ASN A 414 -5.61 -0.47 14.03
N THR A 415 -4.92 -1.59 14.23
CA THR A 415 -5.53 -2.78 14.82
C THR A 415 -4.61 -3.53 15.77
N GLY A 416 -5.18 -4.08 16.84
CA GLY A 416 -4.46 -4.94 17.79
C GLY A 416 -4.64 -6.43 17.56
N ILE A 417 -5.36 -6.84 16.48
CA ILE A 417 -5.66 -8.25 16.23
C ILE A 417 -4.47 -9.00 15.62
N PHE A 418 -4.53 -10.32 15.67
CA PHE A 418 -3.61 -11.17 14.91
C PHE A 418 -3.85 -11.03 13.41
N THR A 419 -2.77 -10.96 12.65
CA THR A 419 -2.78 -10.90 11.20
C THR A 419 -1.97 -12.04 10.61
N TYR A 420 -2.21 -12.32 9.33
CA TYR A 420 -1.64 -13.47 8.64
C TYR A 420 -1.15 -13.04 7.26
N ILE A 421 0.08 -13.44 6.92
CA ILE A 421 0.58 -13.31 5.55
C ILE A 421 0.23 -14.59 4.81
N TRP A 422 -0.51 -14.47 3.70
CA TRP A 422 -0.73 -15.58 2.78
C TRP A 422 0.23 -15.46 1.60
N LEU A 423 0.93 -16.54 1.31
CA LEU A 423 1.73 -16.70 0.10
C LEU A 423 0.94 -17.56 -0.88
N VAL A 424 0.58 -16.96 -2.03
CA VAL A 424 -0.22 -17.62 -3.07
C VAL A 424 0.53 -17.55 -4.39
N THR A 425 0.65 -18.69 -5.10
CA THR A 425 1.46 -18.77 -6.33
C THR A 425 0.99 -19.92 -7.22
N ASN A 426 1.06 -19.72 -8.54
CA ASN A 426 0.85 -20.78 -9.52
C ASN A 426 2.17 -21.40 -10.03
N LYS A 427 3.30 -21.13 -9.32
CA LYS A 427 4.65 -21.65 -9.66
C LYS A 427 5.36 -22.25 -8.45
N LYS A 428 4.65 -23.05 -7.63
CA LYS A 428 5.28 -23.74 -6.49
C LYS A 428 6.48 -24.61 -6.93
N PRO A 429 7.62 -24.57 -6.21
CA PRO A 429 8.69 -25.55 -6.39
C PRO A 429 8.17 -26.99 -6.22
N LYS A 430 8.77 -27.96 -6.93
CA LYS A 430 8.29 -29.34 -6.95
C LYS A 430 8.05 -29.94 -5.56
N GLN A 431 8.94 -29.68 -4.59
CA GLN A 431 8.81 -30.19 -3.22
C GLN A 431 7.63 -29.61 -2.44
N ARG A 432 7.05 -28.50 -2.87
CA ARG A 432 5.94 -27.83 -2.21
C ARG A 432 4.58 -28.10 -2.88
N GLN A 433 4.58 -28.74 -4.06
CA GLN A 433 3.34 -29.04 -4.80
C GLN A 433 2.48 -30.03 -4.02
N GLY A 434 1.18 -29.73 -3.90
CA GLY A 434 0.20 -30.53 -3.14
C GLY A 434 0.22 -30.28 -1.63
N TYR A 435 1.02 -29.30 -1.15
CA TYR A 435 1.17 -29.00 0.27
C TYR A 435 0.97 -27.52 0.56
N VAL A 436 0.58 -27.24 1.82
CA VAL A 436 0.53 -25.89 2.42
C VAL A 436 1.37 -25.92 3.70
N GLN A 437 2.21 -24.90 3.87
CA GLN A 437 2.99 -24.72 5.10
C GLN A 437 2.31 -23.69 6.01
N LEU A 438 2.09 -24.04 7.26
CA LEU A 438 1.62 -23.13 8.31
C LEU A 438 2.79 -22.77 9.22
N ILE A 439 3.07 -21.47 9.37
CA ILE A 439 4.16 -20.95 10.21
C ILE A 439 3.57 -20.11 11.33
N ASP A 440 3.86 -20.50 12.57
CA ASP A 440 3.47 -19.76 13.76
C ASP A 440 4.56 -18.75 14.16
N GLY A 441 4.40 -17.52 13.70
CA GLY A 441 5.24 -16.38 14.06
C GLY A 441 4.71 -15.56 15.25
N THR A 442 3.61 -15.97 15.90
CA THR A 442 2.91 -15.17 16.91
C THR A 442 3.76 -14.78 18.12
N ARG A 443 4.90 -15.46 18.34
CA ARG A 443 5.84 -15.17 19.43
C ARG A 443 7.14 -14.50 18.95
N HIS A 444 7.26 -14.22 17.64
CA HIS A 444 8.42 -13.52 17.08
C HIS A 444 8.18 -12.02 17.13
N PHE A 445 8.43 -11.39 18.26
CA PHE A 445 8.31 -9.94 18.40
C PHE A 445 9.23 -9.40 19.48
N ARG A 446 9.53 -8.12 19.36
CA ARG A 446 10.10 -7.29 20.42
C ARG A 446 9.07 -6.22 20.81
N LYS A 447 8.90 -5.98 22.11
CA LYS A 447 8.07 -4.87 22.59
C LYS A 447 8.72 -3.54 22.23
N MET A 448 7.93 -2.64 21.64
CA MET A 448 8.37 -1.28 21.36
C MET A 448 8.54 -0.49 22.66
N LYS A 449 9.53 0.42 22.69
CA LYS A 449 9.73 1.34 23.83
C LYS A 449 8.57 2.32 24.00
N LYS A 450 7.93 2.72 22.90
CA LYS A 450 6.78 3.63 22.87
C LYS A 450 5.75 3.05 21.90
N SER A 451 4.51 2.94 22.35
CA SER A 451 3.39 2.51 21.49
C SER A 451 3.04 3.59 20.46
N MET A 452 2.60 3.16 19.27
CA MET A 452 2.14 4.01 18.19
C MET A 452 0.74 3.54 17.77
N GLY A 453 -0.31 4.26 18.16
CA GLY A 453 -1.67 3.78 18.02
C GLY A 453 -1.86 2.43 18.71
N ASN A 454 -2.37 1.42 17.99
CA ASN A 454 -2.51 0.05 18.47
C ASN A 454 -1.21 -0.76 18.38
N LYS A 455 -0.20 -0.29 17.64
CA LYS A 455 1.08 -0.97 17.48
C LYS A 455 1.91 -0.91 18.75
N ARG A 456 2.27 -2.07 19.28
CA ARG A 456 3.11 -2.25 20.49
C ARG A 456 4.26 -3.22 20.27
N ASN A 457 4.18 -4.01 19.22
CA ASN A 457 5.14 -5.05 18.86
C ASN A 457 5.78 -4.71 17.51
N GLU A 458 7.04 -5.12 17.36
CA GLU A 458 7.81 -5.01 16.14
C GLU A 458 8.62 -6.29 15.89
N LEU A 459 8.93 -6.60 14.62
CA LEU A 459 9.86 -7.67 14.26
C LEU A 459 11.29 -7.13 14.22
N THR A 460 12.23 -7.89 14.78
CA THR A 460 13.66 -7.63 14.59
C THR A 460 14.17 -8.30 13.32
N ASP A 461 15.37 -7.92 12.86
CA ASP A 461 16.02 -8.54 11.70
C ASP A 461 16.23 -10.04 11.90
N GLU A 462 16.60 -10.47 13.11
CA GLU A 462 16.81 -11.88 13.46
C GLU A 462 15.49 -12.66 13.37
N GLN A 463 14.39 -12.07 13.82
CA GLN A 463 13.06 -12.70 13.77
C GLN A 463 12.53 -12.79 12.34
N ILE A 464 12.76 -11.77 11.52
CA ILE A 464 12.45 -11.82 10.08
C ILE A 464 13.25 -12.96 9.42
N ASN A 465 14.55 -12.99 9.61
CA ASN A 465 15.43 -14.02 9.05
C ASN A 465 15.00 -15.44 9.49
N GLU A 466 14.57 -15.60 10.74
CA GLU A 466 14.08 -16.88 11.27
C GLU A 466 12.79 -17.33 10.56
N LEU A 467 11.80 -16.43 10.40
CA LEU A 467 10.56 -16.74 9.70
C LEU A 467 10.80 -17.07 8.21
N VAL A 468 11.69 -16.32 7.56
CA VAL A 468 12.12 -16.57 6.17
C VAL A 468 12.84 -17.91 6.05
N ARG A 469 13.73 -18.25 7.00
CA ARG A 469 14.41 -19.54 7.06
C ARG A 469 13.42 -20.69 7.23
N LEU A 470 12.46 -20.59 8.15
CA LEU A 470 11.42 -21.60 8.37
C LEU A 470 10.61 -21.87 7.08
N PHE A 471 10.28 -20.81 6.33
CA PHE A 471 9.59 -20.93 5.05
C PHE A 471 10.48 -21.61 4.00
N GLY A 472 11.74 -21.18 3.87
CA GLY A 472 12.68 -21.69 2.87
C GLY A 472 13.09 -23.14 3.09
N GLU A 473 13.29 -23.58 4.34
CA GLU A 473 13.67 -24.95 4.67
C GLU A 473 12.56 -25.97 4.41
N PHE A 474 11.30 -25.57 4.42
CA PHE A 474 10.14 -26.43 4.21
C PHE A 474 10.21 -27.75 5.01
N ARG A 475 10.36 -27.65 6.33
CA ARG A 475 10.50 -28.80 7.22
C ARG A 475 9.27 -29.00 8.10
N GLN A 476 8.79 -30.26 8.15
CA GLN A 476 7.71 -30.66 9.07
C GLN A 476 8.19 -30.55 10.53
N ASN A 477 7.38 -29.95 11.39
CA ASN A 477 7.67 -29.75 12.81
C ASN A 477 9.00 -29.01 13.07
N ALA A 478 9.38 -28.09 12.17
CA ALA A 478 10.57 -27.27 12.39
C ALA A 478 10.39 -26.41 13.66
N LYS A 479 11.44 -26.40 14.46
CA LYS A 479 11.47 -25.67 15.74
C LYS A 479 12.11 -24.31 15.58
N CYS A 480 11.66 -23.37 16.38
CA CYS A 480 12.26 -22.05 16.55
C CYS A 480 12.49 -21.75 18.02
N SER A 481 13.45 -20.87 18.29
CA SER A 481 13.67 -20.31 19.62
C SER A 481 12.92 -18.98 19.74
N VAL A 482 12.05 -18.87 20.74
CA VAL A 482 11.32 -17.65 21.04
C VAL A 482 11.65 -17.17 22.44
N GLN A 483 11.83 -15.87 22.60
CA GLN A 483 12.03 -15.29 23.92
C GLN A 483 10.67 -15.13 24.63
N ASN A 484 10.54 -15.75 25.81
CA ASN A 484 9.36 -15.64 26.64
C ASN A 484 9.78 -15.18 28.05
N SER A 485 9.40 -13.96 28.45
CA SER A 485 9.57 -13.41 29.80
C SER A 485 10.96 -13.62 30.42
N GLY A 486 12.04 -13.55 29.61
CA GLY A 486 13.42 -13.67 30.07
C GLY A 486 14.00 -15.10 29.96
N SER A 487 13.26 -16.08 29.46
CA SER A 487 13.75 -17.42 29.12
C SER A 487 13.58 -17.71 27.62
N GLU A 488 14.52 -18.48 27.07
CA GLU A 488 14.43 -19.00 25.71
C GLU A 488 13.60 -20.30 25.73
N GLU A 489 12.52 -20.30 24.93
CA GLU A 489 11.65 -21.46 24.76
C GLU A 489 11.78 -22.00 23.33
N THR A 490 11.98 -23.31 23.20
CA THR A 490 11.98 -24.00 21.89
C THR A 490 10.60 -24.58 21.62
N ARG A 491 9.95 -24.16 20.53
CA ARG A 491 8.63 -24.64 20.13
C ARG A 491 8.57 -25.02 18.64
N ILE A 492 7.58 -25.83 18.27
CA ILE A 492 7.30 -26.12 16.87
C ILE A 492 6.65 -24.89 16.24
N CYS A 493 7.28 -24.32 15.22
CA CYS A 493 6.82 -23.11 14.54
C CYS A 493 6.40 -23.38 13.08
N SER A 494 6.67 -24.54 12.51
CA SER A 494 6.28 -24.87 11.14
C SER A 494 5.63 -26.26 11.08
N LYS A 495 4.49 -26.35 10.40
CA LYS A 495 3.80 -27.59 10.07
C LYS A 495 3.41 -27.60 8.59
N ILE A 496 3.49 -28.77 7.96
CA ILE A 496 3.17 -28.96 6.55
C ILE A 496 1.96 -29.89 6.47
N PHE A 497 0.96 -29.48 5.70
CA PHE A 497 -0.27 -30.21 5.48
C PHE A 497 -0.46 -30.44 3.99
N ARG A 498 -1.06 -31.58 3.61
CA ARG A 498 -1.47 -31.80 2.22
C ARG A 498 -2.73 -30.96 1.92
N ASN A 499 -2.93 -30.58 0.68
CA ASN A 499 -4.13 -29.84 0.27
C ASN A 499 -5.42 -30.55 0.70
N ILE A 500 -5.46 -31.88 0.62
CA ILE A 500 -6.62 -32.69 1.01
C ILE A 500 -6.92 -32.61 2.51
N ASP A 501 -5.95 -32.31 3.36
CA ASP A 501 -6.13 -32.23 4.81
C ASP A 501 -6.96 -31.00 5.23
N PHE A 502 -7.18 -30.04 4.32
CA PHE A 502 -8.08 -28.90 4.50
C PHE A 502 -9.52 -29.17 4.06
N GLY A 503 -9.76 -30.30 3.39
CA GLY A 503 -11.09 -30.72 2.96
C GLY A 503 -11.91 -31.26 4.13
N TYR A 504 -13.20 -30.95 4.16
CA TYR A 504 -14.15 -31.51 5.13
C TYR A 504 -15.53 -31.69 4.51
N LEU A 505 -16.26 -32.64 5.08
CA LEU A 505 -17.68 -32.85 4.76
C LEU A 505 -18.53 -32.34 5.92
N LYS A 506 -19.40 -31.36 5.64
CA LYS A 506 -20.40 -30.92 6.61
C LYS A 506 -21.61 -31.85 6.55
N MET A 507 -21.90 -32.51 7.66
CA MET A 507 -23.12 -33.32 7.82
C MET A 507 -24.02 -32.69 8.87
N THR A 508 -25.31 -32.59 8.53
CA THR A 508 -26.32 -32.19 9.48
C THR A 508 -26.93 -33.44 10.09
N VAL A 509 -26.81 -33.60 11.39
CA VAL A 509 -27.46 -34.69 12.14
C VAL A 509 -28.73 -34.14 12.77
N GLU A 510 -29.84 -34.52 12.22
CA GLU A 510 -31.13 -34.19 12.79
C GLU A 510 -31.59 -35.28 13.79
N ARG A 511 -31.94 -34.87 14.97
CA ARG A 511 -32.62 -35.75 15.94
C ARG A 511 -34.08 -35.37 15.97
N PRO A 512 -34.99 -36.35 15.87
CA PRO A 512 -36.42 -36.04 16.08
C PRO A 512 -36.58 -35.49 17.49
N LEU A 513 -37.27 -34.35 17.59
CA LEU A 513 -37.67 -33.80 18.88
C LEU A 513 -38.54 -34.82 19.60
N ARG A 514 -37.99 -35.43 20.64
CA ARG A 514 -38.79 -36.24 21.58
C ARG A 514 -39.53 -35.26 22.49
N LEU A 515 -40.70 -34.83 22.04
CA LEU A 515 -41.59 -34.07 22.88
C LEU A 515 -42.19 -35.00 23.95
N ASN A 516 -41.87 -34.76 25.17
CA ASN A 516 -42.49 -35.42 26.30
C ASN A 516 -43.56 -34.46 26.86
N PHE A 517 -44.81 -34.78 26.55
CA PHE A 517 -45.97 -34.05 27.06
C PHE A 517 -46.41 -34.72 28.36
N GLN A 518 -46.09 -34.18 29.50
CA GLN A 518 -46.57 -34.61 30.79
C GLN A 518 -47.00 -33.40 31.61
N ALA A 519 -48.28 -33.35 31.95
CA ALA A 519 -48.84 -32.34 32.83
C ALA A 519 -48.68 -32.81 34.30
N SER A 520 -47.40 -32.85 34.79
CA SER A 520 -47.19 -33.09 36.23
C SER A 520 -47.26 -31.77 37.00
N PRO A 521 -47.63 -31.81 38.30
CA PRO A 521 -47.65 -30.62 39.14
C PRO A 521 -46.37 -29.80 39.10
N GLU A 522 -45.20 -30.47 39.10
CA GLU A 522 -43.87 -29.84 39.06
C GLU A 522 -43.61 -29.12 37.70
N ARG A 523 -44.12 -29.68 36.60
CA ARG A 523 -43.97 -29.06 35.27
C ARG A 523 -44.90 -27.87 35.12
N ILE A 524 -46.09 -27.96 35.65
CA ILE A 524 -47.07 -26.86 35.67
C ILE A 524 -46.56 -25.71 36.53
N GLU A 525 -45.94 -26.00 37.64
CA GLU A 525 -45.34 -24.98 38.52
C GLU A 525 -44.19 -24.23 37.84
N ARG A 526 -43.34 -24.92 37.06
CA ARG A 526 -42.29 -24.29 36.25
C ARG A 526 -42.79 -23.30 35.19
N LEU A 527 -44.03 -23.48 34.70
CA LEU A 527 -44.61 -22.54 33.74
C LEU A 527 -44.88 -21.15 34.34
N LYS A 528 -44.94 -21.03 35.66
CA LYS A 528 -45.06 -19.73 36.34
C LYS A 528 -43.79 -18.88 36.28
N ASP A 529 -42.64 -19.53 36.09
CA ASP A 529 -41.36 -18.86 35.96
C ASP A 529 -40.97 -18.55 34.51
N GLU A 530 -41.73 -19.02 33.53
CA GLU A 530 -41.49 -18.79 32.10
C GLU A 530 -41.90 -17.38 31.68
N THR A 531 -40.95 -16.52 31.36
CA THR A 531 -41.17 -15.11 30.97
C THR A 531 -42.10 -14.96 29.74
N ALA A 532 -42.17 -15.95 28.86
CA ALA A 532 -43.07 -15.95 27.67
C ALA A 532 -44.56 -16.09 28.04
N LEU A 533 -44.91 -16.52 29.25
CA LEU A 533 -46.28 -16.68 29.73
C LEU A 533 -46.70 -15.57 30.71
N ASN A 534 -45.78 -14.72 31.11
CA ASN A 534 -45.99 -13.64 32.07
C ASN A 534 -46.05 -12.25 31.41
N GLY A 535 -46.25 -12.17 30.07
CA GLY A 535 -46.33 -10.93 29.28
C GLY A 535 -47.77 -10.45 29.08
#